data_799e6566de0f24f41956c0e0edfd83d5
#
_entry.id   799e6566de0f24f41956c0e0edfd83d5
#
_cell.length_a   1.000
_cell.length_b   1.000
_cell.length_c   1.000
_cell.angle_alpha   90.00
_cell.angle_beta   90.00
_cell.angle_gamma   90.00
#
_symmetry.space_group_name_H-M   'P 1'
#
loop_
_entity.id
_entity.type
_entity.pdbx_description
1 polymer ?
#
loop_
_entity_poly.entity_id
_entity_poly.type
_entity_poly.pdbx_seq_one_letter_code
_entity_poly.pdbx_strand_id
1 'polypeptide(L)'
;MKMFMHHIYEFKKGVRSLVLCTMCRTCASIVAERLRGQQIGYMIQEVSEKKVNLYFGKQECLDAVKTFIHKPLNRLSPEEDLMLGAMLGYDISMQCRRYCDRKSMRQATA
;
A
#
# COMPACT_ATOMS: atom_id res chain seq x y z
N MET A 1 -11.90 9.29 -10.18
CA MET A 1 -12.93 8.52 -9.45
C MET A 1 -13.27 7.18 -10.07
N LYS A 2 -13.27 7.07 -11.41
CA LYS A 2 -13.51 5.77 -12.07
C LYS A 2 -12.46 4.71 -11.69
N MET A 3 -11.19 5.08 -11.65
CA MET A 3 -10.12 4.16 -11.24
C MET A 3 -10.32 3.65 -9.83
N PHE A 4 -10.73 4.53 -8.93
CA PHE A 4 -10.96 4.17 -7.54
C PHE A 4 -12.11 3.16 -7.41
N MET A 5 -13.21 3.37 -8.12
CA MET A 5 -14.34 2.45 -8.11
C MET A 5 -13.94 1.06 -8.61
N HIS A 6 -13.06 1.01 -9.61
CA HIS A 6 -12.52 -0.23 -10.13
C HIS A 6 -11.71 -0.98 -9.05
N HIS A 7 -10.90 -0.26 -8.29
CA HIS A 7 -10.11 -0.86 -7.20
C HIS A 7 -11.02 -1.42 -6.09
N ILE A 8 -12.09 -0.71 -5.74
CA ILE A 8 -13.06 -1.22 -4.77
C ILE A 8 -13.70 -2.51 -5.29
N TYR A 9 -14.06 -2.52 -6.56
CA TYR A 9 -14.65 -3.70 -7.19
C TYR A 9 -13.71 -4.91 -7.11
N GLU A 10 -12.44 -4.72 -7.47
CA GLU A 10 -11.44 -5.77 -7.41
C GLU A 10 -11.25 -6.30 -5.98
N PHE A 11 -11.25 -5.40 -5.01
CA PHE A 11 -11.14 -5.79 -3.61
C PHE A 11 -12.35 -6.63 -3.18
N LYS A 12 -13.56 -6.18 -3.51
CA LYS A 12 -14.78 -6.90 -3.14
C LYS A 12 -14.88 -8.27 -3.78
N LYS A 13 -14.32 -8.43 -4.97
CA LYS A 13 -14.28 -9.73 -5.67
C LYS A 13 -13.16 -10.63 -5.15
N GLY A 14 -12.35 -10.18 -4.24
CA GLY A 14 -11.25 -10.97 -3.70
C GLY A 14 -10.02 -11.03 -4.58
N VAL A 15 -9.98 -10.24 -5.64
CA VAL A 15 -8.83 -10.18 -6.55
C VAL A 15 -7.64 -9.49 -5.87
N ARG A 16 -7.91 -8.52 -5.01
CA ARG A 16 -6.86 -7.78 -4.30
C ARG A 16 -7.14 -7.76 -2.81
N SER A 17 -6.11 -7.99 -2.02
CA SER A 17 -6.20 -7.95 -0.56
C SER A 17 -5.91 -6.57 0.00
N LEU A 18 -5.09 -5.79 -0.69
CA LEU A 18 -4.70 -4.45 -0.28
C LEU A 18 -4.54 -3.58 -1.51
N VAL A 19 -5.02 -2.35 -1.43
CA VAL A 19 -4.87 -1.36 -2.51
C VAL A 19 -4.18 -0.14 -1.93
N LEU A 20 -3.24 0.42 -2.70
CA LEU A 20 -2.53 1.65 -2.38
C LEU A 20 -2.72 2.64 -3.52
N CYS A 21 -3.22 3.82 -3.21
CA CYS A 21 -3.39 4.90 -4.19
C CYS A 21 -2.83 6.19 -3.62
N THR A 22 -2.06 6.91 -4.44
CA THR A 22 -1.58 8.24 -4.08
C THR A 22 -2.52 9.28 -4.68
N MET A 23 -2.96 10.23 -3.88
CA MET A 23 -3.94 11.21 -4.32
C MET A 23 -3.84 12.50 -3.51
N CYS A 24 -4.53 13.56 -3.95
CA CYS A 24 -4.58 14.79 -3.18
C CYS A 24 -5.45 14.60 -1.93
N ARG A 25 -5.26 15.46 -0.94
CA ARG A 25 -5.97 15.36 0.34
C ARG A 25 -7.48 15.43 0.18
N THR A 26 -7.95 16.32 -0.69
CA THR A 26 -9.39 16.48 -0.94
C THR A 26 -9.99 15.19 -1.50
N CYS A 27 -9.34 14.60 -2.49
CA CYS A 27 -9.78 13.32 -3.05
C CYS A 27 -9.75 12.22 -1.99
N ALA A 28 -8.72 12.20 -1.17
CA ALA A 28 -8.59 11.18 -0.11
C ALA A 28 -9.75 11.26 0.88
N SER A 29 -10.19 12.48 1.23
CA SER A 29 -11.31 12.65 2.15
C SER A 29 -12.61 12.08 1.55
N ILE A 30 -12.85 12.32 0.27
CA ILE A 30 -14.03 11.81 -0.43
C ILE A 30 -13.99 10.28 -0.49
N VAL A 31 -12.82 9.75 -0.85
CA VAL A 31 -12.62 8.30 -0.95
C VAL A 31 -12.79 7.62 0.40
N ALA A 32 -12.21 8.20 1.46
CA ALA A 32 -12.32 7.67 2.81
C ALA A 32 -13.78 7.59 3.27
N GLU A 33 -14.56 8.60 2.93
CA GLU A 33 -15.98 8.61 3.27
C GLU A 33 -16.74 7.48 2.59
N ARG A 34 -16.42 7.22 1.32
CA ARG A 34 -17.03 6.11 0.58
C ARG A 34 -16.63 4.76 1.18
N LEU A 35 -15.36 4.62 1.58
CA LEU A 35 -14.87 3.38 2.20
C LEU A 35 -15.58 3.14 3.53
N ARG A 36 -15.75 4.19 4.35
CA ARG A 36 -16.50 4.07 5.61
C ARG A 36 -17.93 3.61 5.37
N GLY A 37 -18.57 4.16 4.36
CA GLY A 37 -19.94 3.79 4.02
C GLY A 37 -20.09 2.34 3.59
N GLN A 38 -19.01 1.73 3.10
CA GLN A 38 -19.01 0.33 2.67
C GLN A 38 -18.34 -0.59 3.71
N GLN A 39 -17.99 -0.04 4.86
CA GLN A 39 -17.36 -0.77 5.96
C GLN A 39 -16.02 -1.41 5.55
N ILE A 40 -15.27 -0.72 4.71
CA ILE A 40 -13.92 -1.13 4.29
C ILE A 40 -12.88 -0.37 5.10
N GLY A 41 -11.97 -1.09 5.74
CA GLY A 41 -10.88 -0.48 6.52
C GLY A 41 -9.92 0.28 5.61
N TYR A 42 -9.37 1.38 6.10
CA TYR A 42 -8.41 2.18 5.35
C TYR A 42 -7.45 2.90 6.29
N MET A 43 -6.35 3.40 5.71
CA MET A 43 -5.37 4.23 6.41
C MET A 43 -4.85 5.29 5.46
N ILE A 44 -4.43 6.43 6.01
CA ILE A 44 -3.86 7.51 5.23
C ILE A 44 -2.44 7.78 5.74
N GLN A 45 -1.48 7.84 4.81
CA GLN A 45 -0.09 8.17 5.08
C GLN A 45 0.25 9.47 4.36
N GLU A 46 0.81 10.44 5.06
CA GLU A 46 1.19 11.69 4.45
C GLU A 46 2.42 11.52 3.57
N VAL A 47 2.39 12.09 2.36
CA VAL A 47 3.51 12.10 1.43
C VAL A 47 4.09 13.50 1.35
N SER A 48 3.23 14.51 1.21
CA SER A 48 3.63 15.92 1.13
C SER A 48 2.45 16.78 1.61
N GLU A 49 2.60 18.09 1.55
CA GLU A 49 1.52 19.00 1.90
C GLU A 49 0.27 18.78 1.06
N LYS A 50 0.44 18.37 -0.20
CA LYS A 50 -0.66 18.26 -1.16
C LYS A 50 -1.13 16.83 -1.39
N LYS A 51 -0.31 15.83 -1.10
CA LYS A 51 -0.60 14.43 -1.44
C LYS A 51 -0.50 13.50 -0.26
N VAL A 52 -1.30 12.46 -0.32
CA VAL A 52 -1.30 11.39 0.68
C VAL A 52 -1.36 10.05 -0.05
N ASN A 53 -0.88 9.01 0.63
CA ASN A 53 -1.10 7.62 0.25
C ASN A 53 -2.32 7.12 1.01
N LEU A 54 -3.27 6.56 0.30
CA LEU A 54 -4.44 5.93 0.92
C LEU A 54 -4.36 4.43 0.67
N TYR A 55 -4.38 3.68 1.78
CA TYR A 55 -4.40 2.22 1.76
C TYR A 55 -5.78 1.75 2.16
N PHE A 56 -6.33 0.77 1.48
CA PHE A 56 -7.55 0.11 1.95
C PHE A 56 -7.51 -1.36 1.60
N GLY A 57 -8.21 -2.17 2.37
CA GLY A 57 -8.26 -3.60 2.12
C GLY A 57 -8.59 -4.41 3.35
N LYS A 58 -8.08 -5.63 3.38
CA LYS A 58 -8.30 -6.53 4.51
C LYS A 58 -7.62 -6.00 5.76
N GLN A 59 -8.27 -6.16 6.90
CA GLN A 59 -7.77 -5.64 8.17
C GLN A 59 -6.39 -6.22 8.51
N GLU A 60 -6.17 -7.50 8.23
CA GLU A 60 -4.88 -8.16 8.48
C GLU A 60 -3.75 -7.48 7.71
N CYS A 61 -4.01 -7.08 6.45
CA CYS A 61 -3.02 -6.36 5.65
C CYS A 61 -2.78 -4.97 6.19
N LEU A 62 -3.84 -4.27 6.58
CA LEU A 62 -3.70 -2.93 7.18
C LEU A 62 -2.90 -2.99 8.48
N ASP A 63 -3.13 -4.00 9.29
CA ASP A 63 -2.39 -4.18 10.55
C ASP A 63 -0.90 -4.40 10.28
N ALA A 64 -0.57 -5.19 9.25
CA ALA A 64 0.82 -5.41 8.86
C ALA A 64 1.48 -4.10 8.38
N VAL A 65 0.76 -3.33 7.54
CA VAL A 65 1.28 -2.04 7.05
C VAL A 65 1.51 -1.06 8.20
N LYS A 66 0.68 -1.08 9.22
CA LYS A 66 0.84 -0.19 10.38
C LYS A 66 2.20 -0.34 11.06
N THR A 67 2.82 -1.50 10.95
CA THR A 67 4.12 -1.74 11.60
C THR A 67 5.25 -0.93 10.95
N PHE A 68 5.06 -0.42 9.73
CA PHE A 68 6.10 0.35 9.04
C PHE A 68 5.58 1.60 8.34
N ILE A 69 4.29 1.92 8.45
CA ILE A 69 3.68 3.07 7.75
C ILE A 69 4.26 4.42 8.20
N HIS A 70 4.92 4.47 9.35
CA HIS A 70 5.56 5.69 9.84
C HIS A 70 6.80 6.05 9.03
N LYS A 71 7.30 5.16 8.19
CA LYS A 71 8.44 5.41 7.30
C LYS A 71 7.95 5.80 5.92
N PRO A 72 8.65 6.71 5.22
CA PRO A 72 8.38 6.93 3.80
C PRO A 72 8.59 5.65 3.01
N LEU A 73 7.83 5.47 1.91
CA LEU A 73 7.92 4.25 1.10
C LEU A 73 9.32 4.00 0.55
N ASN A 74 10.08 5.06 0.27
CA ASN A 74 11.45 4.92 -0.24
C ASN A 74 12.47 4.58 0.85
N ARG A 75 12.04 4.45 2.10
CA ARG A 75 12.93 4.09 3.23
C ARG A 75 12.55 2.78 3.90
N LEU A 76 11.68 2.02 3.28
CA LEU A 76 11.32 0.69 3.78
C LEU A 76 12.54 -0.22 3.70
N SER A 77 12.69 -1.12 4.69
CA SER A 77 13.69 -2.17 4.62
C SER A 77 13.36 -3.10 3.45
N PRO A 78 14.35 -3.90 2.97
CA PRO A 78 14.05 -4.89 1.92
C PRO A 78 12.91 -5.82 2.29
N GLU A 79 12.82 -6.23 3.56
CA GLU A 79 11.75 -7.09 4.07
C GLU A 79 10.39 -6.40 4.02
N GLU A 80 10.33 -5.16 4.47
CA GLU A 80 9.08 -4.38 4.44
C GLU A 80 8.61 -4.12 3.02
N ASP A 81 9.54 -3.81 2.11
CA ASP A 81 9.24 -3.62 0.70
C ASP A 81 8.65 -4.90 0.08
N LEU A 82 9.23 -6.06 0.39
CA LEU A 82 8.73 -7.34 -0.08
C LEU A 82 7.32 -7.61 0.46
N MET A 83 7.11 -7.38 1.75
CA MET A 83 5.80 -7.56 2.37
C MET A 83 4.74 -6.71 1.69
N LEU A 84 5.05 -5.44 1.48
CA LEU A 84 4.10 -4.52 0.87
C LEU A 84 3.78 -4.92 -0.57
N GLY A 85 4.81 -5.25 -1.36
CA GLY A 85 4.62 -5.69 -2.74
C GLY A 85 3.76 -6.93 -2.84
N ALA A 86 3.99 -7.90 -1.95
CA ALA A 86 3.19 -9.13 -1.91
C ALA A 86 1.74 -8.83 -1.56
N MET A 87 1.49 -7.98 -0.56
CA MET A 87 0.13 -7.62 -0.17
C MET A 87 -0.61 -6.85 -1.26
N LEU A 88 0.10 -6.02 -2.03
CA LEU A 88 -0.48 -5.27 -3.14
C LEU A 88 -0.76 -6.15 -4.37
N GLY A 89 -0.32 -7.41 -4.35
CA GLY A 89 -0.57 -8.34 -5.44
C GLY A 89 0.41 -8.22 -6.60
N TYR A 90 1.58 -7.62 -6.39
CA TYR A 90 2.61 -7.54 -7.42
C TYR A 90 3.21 -8.92 -7.66
N ASP A 91 3.79 -9.11 -8.86
CA ASP A 91 4.41 -10.40 -9.22
C ASP A 91 5.43 -10.82 -8.16
N ILE A 92 5.18 -11.94 -7.51
CA ILE A 92 6.00 -12.39 -6.37
C ILE A 92 7.44 -12.71 -6.79
N SER A 93 7.64 -13.24 -8.00
CA SER A 93 8.98 -13.55 -8.50
C SER A 93 9.81 -12.27 -8.65
N MET A 94 9.20 -11.22 -9.21
CA MET A 94 9.86 -9.92 -9.34
C MET A 94 10.15 -9.29 -7.98
N GLN A 95 9.21 -9.42 -7.04
CA GLN A 95 9.41 -8.89 -5.69
C GLN A 95 10.56 -9.61 -4.97
N CYS A 96 10.66 -10.92 -5.13
CA CYS A 96 11.75 -11.69 -4.56
C CYS A 96 13.09 -11.30 -5.17
N ARG A 97 13.15 -11.11 -6.50
CA ARG A 97 14.37 -10.66 -7.17
C ARG A 97 14.81 -9.30 -6.64
N ARG A 98 13.86 -8.36 -6.54
CA ARG A 98 14.11 -7.03 -6.00
C ARG A 98 14.65 -7.12 -4.57
N TYR A 99 14.06 -8.00 -3.75
CA TYR A 99 14.50 -8.21 -2.38
C TYR A 99 15.95 -8.70 -2.33
N CYS A 100 16.28 -9.71 -3.14
CA CYS A 100 17.62 -10.26 -3.17
C CYS A 100 18.66 -9.23 -3.63
N ASP A 101 18.32 -8.44 -4.66
CA ASP A 101 19.18 -7.38 -5.16
C ASP A 101 19.46 -6.33 -4.08
N ARG A 102 18.42 -5.91 -3.36
CA ARG A 102 18.56 -4.91 -2.30
C ARG A 102 19.38 -5.45 -1.12
N LYS A 103 19.21 -6.71 -0.76
CA LYS A 103 20.00 -7.34 0.30
C LYS A 103 21.48 -7.44 -0.09
N SER A 104 21.76 -7.81 -1.34
CA SER A 104 23.13 -7.87 -1.84
C SER A 104 23.82 -6.51 -1.81
N MET A 105 23.11 -5.45 -2.22
CA MET A 105 23.64 -4.09 -2.18
C MET A 105 23.96 -3.66 -0.74
N ARG A 106 23.09 -3.98 0.22
CA ARG A 106 23.34 -3.67 1.63
C ARG A 106 24.56 -4.38 2.16
N GLN A 107 24.72 -5.66 1.81
CA GLN A 107 25.90 -6.45 2.24
C GLN A 107 27.18 -5.90 1.62
N ALA A 108 27.13 -5.42 0.38
CA ALA A 108 28.28 -4.86 -0.31
C ALA A 108 28.72 -3.52 0.29
N THR A 109 27.79 -2.77 0.90
CA THR A 109 28.08 -1.46 1.50
C THR A 109 28.36 -1.54 2.99
N ALA A 110 28.13 -2.68 3.59
CA ALA A 110 28.45 -2.92 4.99
C ALA A 110 29.90 -3.34 5.13
#